data_fe00db0c9685556249e15fcdf0d763fb
#
_entry.id   fe00db0c9685556249e15fcdf0d763fb
#
_cell.length_a   1.000
_cell.length_b   1.000
_cell.length_c   1.000
_cell.angle_alpha   90.00
_cell.angle_beta   90.00
_cell.angle_gamma   90.00
#
_symmetry.space_group_name_H-M   'P 1'
#
loop_
_entity.id
_entity.type
_entity.pdbx_description
1 polymer ?
#
loop_
_entity_poly.entity_id
_entity_poly.type
_entity_poly.pdbx_seq_one_letter_code
_entity_poly.pdbx_strand_id
1 'polypeptide(L)'
;MPEPTRTQTLMLLAAAWLLAGCSGDPAAKPGFHEINQHRFFVNSLGMQFVHLPGSDAWLGVWETRVADYTAFANATTNGWQAAWFQDTDRHPAVNVHWHDAQAFCAWLSQHERKSGLLAADEGYRLPTSSEWIAALGQAEPTDSGNFGPQLGSESFDRTSPVGSFPGNALGLHDLRGNVWEWCTAWPSEEGVGRILRGGGWRDNTPGLLAADRELIVTPKIATEDYGFRCILVLKQPAQPH
;
A
#
# COMPACT_ATOMS: atom_id res chain seq x y z
N MET A 1 -2.50 -3.64 55.34
CA MET A 1 -2.71 -2.91 54.11
C MET A 1 -1.69 -3.46 53.09
N PRO A 2 -2.07 -4.20 52.07
CA PRO A 2 -1.13 -4.65 51.06
C PRO A 2 -0.94 -3.56 49.98
N GLU A 3 0.32 -3.38 49.56
CA GLU A 3 0.73 -2.47 48.49
C GLU A 3 0.14 -2.92 47.13
N PRO A 4 -0.18 -1.99 46.18
CA PRO A 4 -0.65 -2.34 44.87
C PRO A 4 0.52 -2.76 43.99
N THR A 5 0.40 -3.95 43.42
CA THR A 5 1.28 -4.56 42.43
C THR A 5 1.39 -3.73 41.15
N ARG A 6 2.63 -3.47 40.73
CA ARG A 6 3.04 -2.91 39.45
C ARG A 6 2.67 -3.84 38.28
N THR A 7 1.46 -3.80 37.76
CA THR A 7 1.12 -4.52 36.52
C THR A 7 -0.07 -3.85 35.82
N GLN A 8 0.02 -2.55 35.52
CA GLN A 8 -0.96 -1.84 34.67
C GLN A 8 -0.33 -0.58 34.06
N THR A 9 0.70 -0.71 33.25
CA THR A 9 1.20 0.42 32.44
C THR A 9 1.85 -0.05 31.15
N LEU A 10 1.16 -0.90 30.40
CA LEU A 10 1.65 -1.38 29.09
C LEU A 10 0.54 -1.53 28.04
N MET A 11 -0.57 -0.82 28.19
CA MET A 11 -1.67 -0.84 27.21
C MET A 11 -2.19 0.55 26.83
N LEU A 12 -1.32 1.51 26.54
CA LEU A 12 -1.77 2.86 26.11
C LEU A 12 -0.84 3.53 25.10
N LEU A 13 -0.08 2.79 24.29
CA LEU A 13 0.79 3.36 23.25
C LEU A 13 0.43 2.94 21.80
N ALA A 14 -0.64 2.19 21.61
CA ALA A 14 -1.10 1.81 20.27
C ALA A 14 -2.05 2.84 19.62
N ALA A 15 -2.45 3.90 20.32
CA ALA A 15 -3.49 4.83 19.83
C ALA A 15 -2.95 6.12 19.17
N ALA A 16 -1.63 6.32 19.07
CA ALA A 16 -1.08 7.57 18.53
C ALA A 16 -0.98 7.63 16.99
N TRP A 17 -1.28 6.53 16.31
CA TRP A 17 -1.23 6.49 14.83
C TRP A 17 -2.50 7.01 14.15
N LEU A 18 -3.61 7.08 14.88
CA LEU A 18 -4.93 7.45 14.33
C LEU A 18 -5.19 8.97 14.23
N LEU A 19 -4.31 9.83 14.74
CA LEU A 19 -4.58 11.27 14.79
C LEU A 19 -3.72 12.13 13.84
N ALA A 20 -2.70 11.59 13.19
CA ALA A 20 -1.92 12.36 12.19
C ALA A 20 -2.63 12.53 10.83
N GLY A 21 -3.80 11.94 10.65
CA GLY A 21 -4.56 11.99 9.41
C GLY A 21 -5.76 12.94 9.37
N CYS A 22 -6.13 13.58 10.50
CA CYS A 22 -7.32 14.43 10.59
C CYS A 22 -7.06 15.91 10.87
N SER A 23 -5.84 16.31 11.19
CA SER A 23 -5.45 17.71 11.30
C SER A 23 -4.45 17.99 10.19
N GLY A 24 -4.62 19.09 9.45
CA GLY A 24 -3.76 19.53 8.35
C GLY A 24 -2.30 19.75 8.76
N ASP A 25 -1.63 18.71 9.16
CA ASP A 25 -0.19 18.71 9.34
C ASP A 25 0.45 18.97 7.98
N PRO A 26 1.41 19.90 7.89
CA PRO A 26 2.12 20.15 6.66
C PRO A 26 2.71 18.82 6.18
N ALA A 27 2.45 18.45 4.92
CA ALA A 27 2.94 17.22 4.33
C ALA A 27 4.42 17.03 4.70
N ALA A 28 4.78 15.88 5.23
CA ALA A 28 6.16 15.59 5.61
C ALA A 28 7.07 15.87 4.41
N LYS A 29 8.21 16.52 4.65
CA LYS A 29 9.16 16.81 3.57
C LYS A 29 9.65 15.49 2.95
N PRO A 30 9.88 15.46 1.62
CA PRO A 30 10.45 14.25 0.99
C PRO A 30 11.78 13.85 1.62
N GLY A 31 12.01 12.53 1.75
CA GLY A 31 13.22 11.97 2.33
C GLY A 31 12.96 10.93 3.42
N PHE A 32 14.01 10.60 4.15
CA PHE A 32 13.94 9.64 5.26
C PHE A 32 13.42 10.28 6.54
N HIS A 33 12.53 9.57 7.22
CA HIS A 33 11.96 9.93 8.50
C HIS A 33 12.00 8.75 9.47
N GLU A 34 12.09 9.04 10.76
CA GLU A 34 11.96 8.04 11.83
C GLU A 34 10.75 8.39 12.69
N ILE A 35 9.83 7.44 12.82
CA ILE A 35 8.65 7.56 13.67
C ILE A 35 8.54 6.26 14.47
N ASN A 36 8.54 6.35 15.81
CA ASN A 36 8.41 5.20 16.69
C ASN A 36 9.39 4.04 16.41
N GLN A 37 10.66 4.38 16.12
CA GLN A 37 11.74 3.45 15.78
C GLN A 37 11.58 2.76 14.40
N HIS A 38 10.59 3.13 13.61
CA HIS A 38 10.47 2.70 12.22
C HIS A 38 11.01 3.79 11.28
N ARG A 39 11.84 3.37 10.33
CA ARG A 39 12.36 4.25 9.30
C ARG A 39 11.44 4.21 8.08
N PHE A 40 11.00 5.40 7.65
CA PHE A 40 10.16 5.60 6.48
C PHE A 40 10.88 6.44 5.45
N PHE A 41 10.55 6.21 4.18
CA PHE A 41 10.85 7.15 3.11
C PHE A 41 9.53 7.82 2.69
N VAL A 42 9.53 9.13 2.61
CA VAL A 42 8.39 9.92 2.11
C VAL A 42 8.78 10.50 0.76
N ASN A 43 7.97 10.31 -0.24
CA ASN A 43 8.22 10.83 -1.58
C ASN A 43 7.60 12.22 -1.81
N SER A 44 7.77 12.77 -3.02
CA SER A 44 7.26 14.11 -3.37
C SER A 44 5.73 14.22 -3.37
N LEU A 45 5.02 13.10 -3.49
CA LEU A 45 3.55 13.04 -3.42
C LEU A 45 3.04 12.78 -1.98
N GLY A 46 3.94 12.66 -1.00
CA GLY A 46 3.59 12.29 0.38
C GLY A 46 3.23 10.81 0.55
N MET A 47 3.55 9.96 -0.42
CA MET A 47 3.46 8.51 -0.24
C MET A 47 4.56 8.05 0.71
N GLN A 48 4.22 7.17 1.63
CA GLN A 48 5.14 6.64 2.63
C GLN A 48 5.53 5.20 2.28
N PHE A 49 6.80 4.89 2.49
CA PHE A 49 7.38 3.58 2.19
C PHE A 49 8.16 3.06 3.38
N VAL A 50 7.98 1.79 3.72
CA VAL A 50 8.70 1.09 4.78
C VAL A 50 9.61 0.01 4.19
N HIS A 51 10.80 -0.14 4.77
CA HIS A 51 11.79 -1.12 4.32
C HIS A 51 11.31 -2.56 4.56
N LEU A 52 11.40 -3.40 3.54
CA LEU A 52 11.14 -4.83 3.66
C LEU A 52 12.41 -5.55 4.16
N PRO A 53 12.36 -6.22 5.32
CA PRO A 53 13.50 -6.91 5.87
C PRO A 53 14.13 -7.92 4.90
N GLY A 54 15.45 -7.90 4.77
CA GLY A 54 16.20 -8.82 3.91
C GLY A 54 16.18 -8.50 2.42
N SER A 55 15.75 -7.28 2.04
CA SER A 55 15.75 -6.83 0.65
C SER A 55 16.15 -5.35 0.53
N ASP A 56 16.37 -4.87 -0.70
CA ASP A 56 16.60 -3.44 -0.98
C ASP A 56 15.27 -2.70 -1.27
N ALA A 57 14.14 -3.39 -1.06
CA ALA A 57 12.83 -2.91 -1.42
C ALA A 57 12.15 -2.19 -0.25
N TRP A 58 11.45 -1.10 -0.56
CA TRP A 58 10.61 -0.33 0.34
C TRP A 58 9.18 -0.39 -0.18
N LEU A 59 8.27 -0.96 0.59
CA LEU A 59 6.87 -1.11 0.16
C LEU A 59 6.05 0.10 0.62
N GLY A 60 5.15 0.54 -0.24
CA GLY A 60 4.16 1.56 0.10
C GLY A 60 3.35 1.15 1.33
N VAL A 61 3.26 2.05 2.32
CA VAL A 61 2.57 1.80 3.60
C VAL A 61 1.11 1.42 3.38
N TRP A 62 0.49 1.96 2.34
CA TRP A 62 -0.87 1.67 1.87
C TRP A 62 -0.93 1.63 0.34
N GLU A 63 -2.09 1.34 -0.20
CA GLU A 63 -2.34 1.36 -1.65
C GLU A 63 -2.12 2.77 -2.22
N THR A 64 -1.78 2.86 -3.51
CA THR A 64 -1.71 4.13 -4.25
C THR A 64 -3.08 4.80 -4.22
N ARG A 65 -3.13 6.05 -3.75
CA ARG A 65 -4.37 6.77 -3.48
C ARG A 65 -4.89 7.49 -4.72
N VAL A 66 -6.16 7.89 -4.67
CA VAL A 66 -6.76 8.82 -5.65
C VAL A 66 -5.91 10.08 -5.83
N ALA A 67 -5.42 10.69 -4.72
CA ALA A 67 -4.52 11.85 -4.78
C ALA A 67 -3.27 11.59 -5.62
N ASP A 68 -2.60 10.45 -5.37
CA ASP A 68 -1.35 10.08 -6.01
C ASP A 68 -1.56 9.83 -7.51
N TYR A 69 -2.60 9.07 -7.84
CA TYR A 69 -2.89 8.69 -9.22
C TYR A 69 -3.44 9.88 -10.04
N THR A 70 -4.16 10.80 -9.41
CA THR A 70 -4.62 12.05 -10.05
C THR A 70 -3.44 12.92 -10.48
N ALA A 71 -2.37 12.98 -9.68
CA ALA A 71 -1.15 13.70 -10.06
C ALA A 71 -0.53 13.12 -11.35
N PHE A 72 -0.49 11.80 -11.48
CA PHE A 72 -0.05 11.10 -12.69
C PHE A 72 -0.99 11.35 -13.88
N ALA A 73 -2.28 11.19 -13.70
CA ALA A 73 -3.28 11.36 -14.74
C ALA A 73 -3.22 12.77 -15.34
N ASN A 74 -3.10 13.80 -14.47
CA ASN A 74 -2.97 15.20 -14.89
C ASN A 74 -1.65 15.48 -15.63
N ALA A 75 -0.57 14.82 -15.22
CA ALA A 75 0.75 15.02 -15.84
C ALA A 75 0.91 14.29 -17.19
N THR A 76 0.10 13.26 -17.47
CA THR A 76 0.28 12.37 -18.61
C THR A 76 -0.92 12.30 -19.55
N THR A 77 -1.98 13.01 -19.30
CA THR A 77 -3.24 12.95 -20.06
C THR A 77 -3.85 11.54 -20.12
N ASN A 78 -3.64 10.73 -19.07
CA ASN A 78 -4.12 9.35 -18.98
C ASN A 78 -5.67 9.24 -19.06
N GLY A 79 -6.39 10.32 -18.71
CA GLY A 79 -7.85 10.35 -18.78
C GLY A 79 -8.56 9.58 -17.66
N TRP A 80 -7.83 8.98 -16.71
CA TRP A 80 -8.42 8.30 -15.57
C TRP A 80 -9.15 9.28 -14.64
N GLN A 81 -10.23 8.81 -14.03
CA GLN A 81 -10.99 9.53 -13.03
C GLN A 81 -11.28 8.60 -11.85
N ALA A 82 -11.35 9.19 -10.65
CA ALA A 82 -11.76 8.47 -9.45
C ALA A 82 -13.16 7.88 -9.63
N ALA A 83 -13.41 6.74 -9.00
CA ALA A 83 -14.73 6.13 -9.03
C ALA A 83 -15.75 7.03 -8.31
N TRP A 84 -16.97 7.05 -8.80
CA TRP A 84 -18.05 7.95 -8.35
C TRP A 84 -18.37 7.85 -6.84
N PHE A 85 -18.02 6.75 -6.20
CA PHE A 85 -18.26 6.50 -4.76
C PHE A 85 -17.08 6.91 -3.86
N GLN A 86 -15.97 7.35 -4.43
CA GLN A 86 -14.78 7.76 -3.69
C GLN A 86 -14.90 9.24 -3.35
N ASP A 87 -15.36 9.52 -2.15
CA ASP A 87 -15.71 10.86 -1.67
C ASP A 87 -14.49 11.66 -1.21
N THR A 88 -13.35 11.01 -1.03
CA THR A 88 -12.09 11.65 -0.66
C THR A 88 -10.94 11.15 -1.53
N ASP A 89 -9.89 11.95 -1.62
CA ASP A 89 -8.65 11.62 -2.32
C ASP A 89 -7.76 10.60 -1.59
N ARG A 90 -8.17 10.17 -0.40
CA ARG A 90 -7.51 9.14 0.40
C ARG A 90 -7.94 7.71 0.07
N HIS A 91 -8.96 7.50 -0.72
CA HIS A 91 -9.31 6.16 -1.20
C HIS A 91 -8.22 5.59 -2.11
N PRO A 92 -8.08 4.25 -2.21
CA PRO A 92 -7.18 3.63 -3.17
C PRO A 92 -7.62 3.96 -4.60
N ALA A 93 -6.70 4.22 -5.51
CA ALA A 93 -7.01 4.36 -6.93
C ALA A 93 -7.49 3.01 -7.47
N VAL A 94 -8.70 2.96 -8.02
CA VAL A 94 -9.32 1.80 -8.65
C VAL A 94 -9.61 2.05 -10.12
N ASN A 95 -10.14 1.05 -10.83
CA ASN A 95 -10.29 1.10 -12.29
C ASN A 95 -8.96 1.32 -13.02
N VAL A 96 -7.89 0.71 -12.51
CA VAL A 96 -6.52 0.80 -13.02
C VAL A 96 -6.14 -0.55 -13.61
N HIS A 97 -5.75 -0.60 -14.89
CA HIS A 97 -5.17 -1.82 -15.48
C HIS A 97 -3.73 -2.02 -15.00
N TRP A 98 -3.23 -3.23 -15.17
CA TRP A 98 -1.85 -3.54 -14.80
C TRP A 98 -0.82 -2.65 -15.53
N HIS A 99 -1.03 -2.37 -16.81
CA HIS A 99 -0.13 -1.49 -17.58
C HIS A 99 -0.16 -0.05 -17.09
N ASP A 100 -1.31 0.44 -16.66
CA ASP A 100 -1.45 1.78 -16.08
C ASP A 100 -0.73 1.89 -14.75
N ALA A 101 -0.82 0.86 -13.90
CA ALA A 101 -0.08 0.80 -12.65
C ALA A 101 1.45 0.80 -12.89
N GLN A 102 1.92 0.08 -13.93
CA GLN A 102 3.32 0.16 -14.34
C GLN A 102 3.71 1.54 -14.89
N ALA A 103 2.83 2.15 -15.69
CA ALA A 103 3.06 3.49 -16.22
C ALA A 103 3.16 4.54 -15.10
N PHE A 104 2.31 4.43 -14.06
CA PHE A 104 2.42 5.25 -12.85
C PHE A 104 3.79 5.10 -12.19
N CYS A 105 4.24 3.88 -11.94
CA CYS A 105 5.55 3.62 -11.34
C CYS A 105 6.71 4.20 -12.18
N ALA A 106 6.65 4.04 -13.49
CA ALA A 106 7.65 4.58 -14.42
C ALA A 106 7.65 6.12 -14.42
N TRP A 107 6.47 6.74 -14.46
CA TRP A 107 6.32 8.19 -14.39
C TRP A 107 6.86 8.73 -13.07
N LEU A 108 6.48 8.13 -11.92
CA LEU A 108 6.92 8.57 -10.61
C LEU A 108 8.44 8.48 -10.46
N SER A 109 9.05 7.39 -10.98
CA SER A 109 10.50 7.24 -11.02
C SER A 109 11.19 8.36 -11.80
N GLN A 110 10.66 8.71 -12.97
CA GLN A 110 11.20 9.80 -13.79
C GLN A 110 11.00 11.16 -13.12
N HIS A 111 9.83 11.37 -12.52
CA HIS A 111 9.49 12.61 -11.83
C HIS A 111 10.48 12.88 -10.69
N GLU A 112 10.76 11.89 -9.88
CA GLU A 112 11.63 12.05 -8.71
C GLU A 112 13.12 12.04 -9.04
N ARG A 113 13.54 11.34 -10.08
CA ARG A 113 14.91 11.50 -10.61
C ARG A 113 15.14 12.91 -11.16
N LYS A 114 14.16 13.50 -11.84
CA LYS A 114 14.25 14.87 -12.34
C LYS A 114 14.32 15.91 -11.22
N SER A 115 13.65 15.66 -10.10
CA SER A 115 13.71 16.54 -8.92
C SER A 115 14.98 16.34 -8.09
N GLY A 116 15.78 15.31 -8.37
CA GLY A 116 16.97 14.95 -7.60
C GLY A 116 16.68 14.19 -6.30
N LEU A 117 15.43 13.76 -6.08
CA LEU A 117 15.08 12.97 -4.90
C LEU A 117 15.56 11.51 -5.02
N LEU A 118 15.62 10.97 -6.23
CA LEU A 118 16.13 9.64 -6.54
C LEU A 118 17.37 9.69 -7.45
N ALA A 119 18.28 8.74 -7.25
CA ALA A 119 19.38 8.49 -8.16
C ALA A 119 18.90 7.87 -9.50
N ALA A 120 19.78 7.85 -10.52
CA ALA A 120 19.42 7.40 -11.85
C ALA A 120 18.97 5.93 -11.92
N ASP A 121 19.44 5.10 -10.99
CA ASP A 121 19.19 3.65 -10.89
C ASP A 121 18.24 3.28 -9.76
N GLU A 122 17.69 4.25 -9.05
CA GLU A 122 16.61 4.09 -8.07
C GLU A 122 15.25 4.37 -8.72
N GLY A 123 14.17 3.80 -8.18
CA GLY A 123 12.85 4.04 -8.76
C GLY A 123 11.76 3.14 -8.22
N TYR A 124 10.57 3.31 -8.79
CA TYR A 124 9.36 2.62 -8.38
C TYR A 124 9.00 1.51 -9.36
N ARG A 125 8.38 0.47 -8.83
CA ARG A 125 7.78 -0.63 -9.58
C ARG A 125 6.62 -1.25 -8.80
N LEU A 126 5.88 -2.14 -9.42
CA LEU A 126 4.96 -3.01 -8.71
C LEU A 126 5.73 -4.04 -7.87
N PRO A 127 5.18 -4.52 -6.75
CA PRO A 127 5.76 -5.61 -5.99
C PRO A 127 5.74 -6.91 -6.79
N THR A 128 6.71 -7.77 -6.56
CA THR A 128 6.55 -9.18 -6.91
C THR A 128 5.55 -9.82 -5.96
N SER A 129 4.94 -10.93 -6.38
CA SER A 129 4.06 -11.71 -5.52
C SER A 129 4.77 -12.15 -4.22
N SER A 130 6.04 -12.52 -4.30
CA SER A 130 6.84 -12.93 -3.15
C SER A 130 7.13 -11.77 -2.18
N GLU A 131 7.43 -10.58 -2.68
CA GLU A 131 7.62 -9.38 -1.85
C GLU A 131 6.33 -8.99 -1.14
N TRP A 132 5.20 -9.09 -1.85
CA TRP A 132 3.90 -8.81 -1.27
C TRP A 132 3.56 -9.79 -0.13
N ILE A 133 3.79 -11.11 -0.34
CA ILE A 133 3.59 -12.15 0.69
C ILE A 133 4.52 -11.92 1.88
N ALA A 134 5.80 -11.60 1.64
CA ALA A 134 6.77 -11.31 2.69
C ALA A 134 6.33 -10.08 3.53
N ALA A 135 5.76 -9.07 2.88
CA ALA A 135 5.24 -7.88 3.52
C ALA A 135 4.00 -8.15 4.39
N LEU A 136 3.12 -9.06 3.97
CA LEU A 136 1.96 -9.48 4.75
C LEU A 136 2.40 -10.12 6.08
N GLY A 137 3.50 -10.89 6.06
CA GLY A 137 4.01 -11.59 7.24
C GLY A 137 3.11 -12.75 7.68
N GLN A 138 3.28 -13.17 8.93
CA GLN A 138 2.49 -14.24 9.55
C GLN A 138 1.20 -13.69 10.23
N ALA A 139 0.69 -12.56 9.75
CA ALA A 139 -0.54 -12.03 10.32
C ALA A 139 -1.68 -13.05 10.15
N GLU A 140 -2.21 -13.53 11.26
CA GLU A 140 -3.45 -14.28 11.27
C GLU A 140 -4.51 -13.47 10.51
N PRO A 141 -5.48 -14.13 9.85
CA PRO A 141 -6.65 -13.48 9.31
C PRO A 141 -7.38 -12.81 10.46
N THR A 142 -6.99 -11.60 10.81
CA THR A 142 -7.69 -10.83 11.83
C THR A 142 -8.89 -10.18 11.18
N ASP A 143 -9.95 -10.03 11.97
CA ASP A 143 -11.24 -9.44 11.63
C ASP A 143 -11.13 -7.93 11.28
N SER A 144 -9.94 -7.42 10.97
CA SER A 144 -9.69 -6.02 10.71
C SER A 144 -9.26 -5.79 9.26
N GLY A 145 -10.21 -5.43 8.43
CA GLY A 145 -10.00 -5.10 7.04
C GLY A 145 -11.31 -4.72 6.38
N ASN A 146 -11.27 -4.11 5.21
CA ASN A 146 -12.45 -3.76 4.44
C ASN A 146 -12.81 -4.90 3.48
N PHE A 147 -13.74 -5.75 3.91
CA PHE A 147 -14.25 -6.92 3.18
C PHE A 147 -15.75 -6.81 2.96
N GLY A 148 -16.31 -7.75 2.22
CA GLY A 148 -17.74 -7.87 2.08
C GLY A 148 -18.44 -8.17 3.43
N PRO A 149 -19.73 -7.79 3.55
CA PRO A 149 -20.45 -7.78 4.83
C PRO A 149 -20.52 -9.13 5.54
N GLN A 150 -20.38 -10.25 4.83
CA GLN A 150 -20.39 -11.58 5.44
C GLN A 150 -19.10 -11.91 6.22
N LEU A 151 -18.05 -11.12 6.05
CA LEU A 151 -16.78 -11.24 6.79
C LEU A 151 -16.66 -10.24 7.94
N GLY A 152 -17.75 -9.53 8.27
CA GLY A 152 -17.82 -8.70 9.47
C GLY A 152 -17.32 -7.26 9.32
N SER A 153 -17.00 -6.80 8.12
CA SER A 153 -16.65 -5.40 7.87
C SER A 153 -17.91 -4.61 7.48
N GLU A 154 -18.56 -4.03 8.46
CA GLU A 154 -19.78 -3.24 8.23
C GLU A 154 -19.50 -1.72 8.04
N SER A 155 -18.22 -1.32 8.02
CA SER A 155 -17.89 0.11 8.10
C SER A 155 -17.96 0.84 6.77
N PHE A 156 -17.82 0.13 5.65
CA PHE A 156 -17.78 0.74 4.32
C PHE A 156 -18.52 -0.13 3.30
N ASP A 157 -19.39 0.50 2.51
CA ASP A 157 -20.12 -0.19 1.45
C ASP A 157 -19.23 -0.58 0.26
N ARG A 158 -18.07 0.08 0.12
CA ARG A 158 -17.09 -0.07 -0.97
C ARG A 158 -15.67 0.11 -0.42
N THR A 159 -14.77 0.74 -1.17
CA THR A 159 -13.42 1.04 -0.67
C THR A 159 -13.49 1.93 0.57
N SER A 160 -12.55 1.73 1.48
CA SER A 160 -12.29 2.65 2.60
C SER A 160 -11.14 3.60 2.26
N PRO A 161 -11.05 4.76 2.88
CA PRO A 161 -9.81 5.55 2.88
C PRO A 161 -8.65 4.67 3.38
N VAL A 162 -7.50 4.73 2.71
CA VAL A 162 -6.34 3.92 3.09
C VAL A 162 -5.91 4.17 4.54
N GLY A 163 -5.47 3.12 5.21
CA GLY A 163 -5.07 3.19 6.62
C GLY A 163 -6.23 3.29 7.60
N SER A 164 -7.48 3.00 7.18
CA SER A 164 -8.64 2.96 8.07
C SER A 164 -8.59 1.81 9.08
N PHE A 165 -7.82 0.80 8.81
CA PHE A 165 -7.62 -0.37 9.67
C PHE A 165 -6.20 -0.44 10.21
N PRO A 166 -5.97 -1.12 11.35
CA PRO A 166 -4.63 -1.24 11.93
C PRO A 166 -3.61 -1.83 10.96
N GLY A 167 -2.41 -1.28 10.96
CA GLY A 167 -1.28 -1.84 10.22
C GLY A 167 -0.70 -3.11 10.88
N ASN A 168 0.03 -3.91 10.10
CA ASN A 168 0.77 -5.05 10.63
C ASN A 168 2.04 -4.61 11.40
N ALA A 169 2.86 -5.56 11.83
CA ALA A 169 4.10 -5.29 12.60
C ALA A 169 5.11 -4.38 11.86
N LEU A 170 5.05 -4.29 10.54
CA LEU A 170 5.87 -3.38 9.73
C LEU A 170 5.23 -1.99 9.57
N GLY A 171 4.00 -1.79 10.07
CA GLY A 171 3.22 -0.57 9.85
C GLY A 171 2.58 -0.50 8.46
N LEU A 172 2.42 -1.63 7.78
CA LEU A 172 1.75 -1.73 6.49
C LEU A 172 0.24 -1.94 6.69
N HIS A 173 -0.57 -1.11 6.05
CA HIS A 173 -2.02 -1.13 6.13
C HIS A 173 -2.65 -1.79 4.90
N ASP A 174 -3.88 -2.24 5.08
CA ASP A 174 -4.78 -2.69 4.00
C ASP A 174 -4.20 -3.80 3.10
N LEU A 175 -3.25 -4.61 3.63
CA LEU A 175 -2.73 -5.80 2.94
C LEU A 175 -3.79 -6.92 2.85
N ARG A 176 -4.91 -6.76 3.52
CA ARG A 176 -6.06 -7.66 3.44
C ARG A 176 -7.32 -6.83 3.25
N GLY A 177 -8.03 -7.09 2.16
CA GLY A 177 -9.25 -6.38 1.80
C GLY A 177 -8.98 -5.04 1.13
N ASN A 178 -9.93 -4.16 1.17
CA ASN A 178 -10.01 -2.89 0.48
C ASN A 178 -9.97 -3.06 -1.04
N VAL A 179 -8.79 -3.25 -1.64
CA VAL A 179 -8.68 -3.58 -3.07
C VAL A 179 -7.68 -4.70 -3.33
N TRP A 180 -7.94 -5.50 -4.36
CA TRP A 180 -6.96 -6.40 -4.94
C TRP A 180 -5.81 -5.61 -5.52
N GLU A 181 -4.56 -6.01 -5.23
CA GLU A 181 -3.37 -5.27 -5.59
C GLU A 181 -2.58 -5.95 -6.71
N TRP A 182 -2.36 -5.22 -7.80
CA TRP A 182 -1.53 -5.65 -8.89
C TRP A 182 -0.08 -5.93 -8.46
N CYS A 183 0.42 -7.11 -8.82
CA CYS A 183 1.82 -7.49 -8.70
C CYS A 183 2.49 -7.58 -10.08
N THR A 184 3.82 -7.60 -10.09
CA THR A 184 4.57 -7.90 -11.31
C THR A 184 4.24 -9.31 -11.79
N ALA A 185 4.35 -9.54 -13.09
CA ALA A 185 4.15 -10.86 -13.67
C ALA A 185 5.14 -11.88 -13.08
N TRP A 186 4.69 -13.11 -12.97
CA TRP A 186 5.58 -14.27 -12.83
C TRP A 186 6.53 -14.33 -14.03
N PRO A 187 7.80 -14.78 -13.86
CA PRO A 187 8.82 -14.73 -14.91
C PRO A 187 8.58 -15.65 -16.10
N SER A 188 7.46 -16.35 -16.20
CA SER A 188 7.16 -17.26 -17.28
C SER A 188 6.05 -16.74 -18.22
N GLU A 189 6.45 -16.49 -19.46
CA GLU A 189 5.65 -16.42 -20.66
C GLU A 189 4.85 -15.14 -20.92
N GLU A 190 5.23 -14.46 -21.98
CA GLU A 190 4.45 -13.43 -22.66
C GLU A 190 3.04 -13.96 -22.94
N GLY A 191 2.03 -13.30 -22.41
CA GLY A 191 0.64 -13.55 -22.77
C GLY A 191 -0.27 -14.15 -21.72
N VAL A 192 0.24 -14.68 -20.64
CA VAL A 192 -0.55 -15.22 -19.52
C VAL A 192 -0.80 -14.13 -18.48
N GLY A 193 -1.90 -14.21 -17.74
CA GLY A 193 -2.42 -13.20 -16.82
C GLY A 193 -1.42 -12.55 -15.86
N ARG A 194 -1.92 -11.62 -15.07
CA ARG A 194 -1.16 -10.91 -14.03
C ARG A 194 -1.76 -11.25 -12.67
N ILE A 195 -0.92 -11.24 -11.65
CA ILE A 195 -1.29 -11.61 -10.28
C ILE A 195 -1.85 -10.40 -9.56
N LEU A 196 -2.94 -10.65 -8.85
CA LEU A 196 -3.50 -9.77 -7.83
C LEU A 196 -3.43 -10.47 -6.47
N ARG A 197 -3.21 -9.67 -5.41
CA ARG A 197 -3.11 -10.12 -4.02
C ARG A 197 -4.03 -9.30 -3.11
N GLY A 198 -4.33 -9.82 -1.93
CA GLY A 198 -4.95 -9.10 -0.82
C GLY A 198 -6.43 -9.32 -0.62
N GLY A 199 -7.18 -9.59 -1.66
CA GLY A 199 -8.65 -9.53 -1.62
C GLY A 199 -9.15 -8.10 -1.72
N GLY A 200 -10.43 -7.91 -1.87
CA GLY A 200 -11.06 -6.61 -2.00
C GLY A 200 -12.35 -6.49 -1.19
N TRP A 201 -12.91 -5.29 -1.15
CA TRP A 201 -14.12 -4.96 -0.41
C TRP A 201 -15.36 -5.80 -0.80
N ARG A 202 -15.33 -6.43 -1.99
CA ARG A 202 -16.41 -7.33 -2.46
C ARG A 202 -16.30 -8.76 -1.94
N ASP A 203 -15.14 -9.15 -1.41
CA ASP A 203 -14.90 -10.54 -1.07
C ASP A 203 -15.61 -10.94 0.22
N ASN A 204 -16.43 -11.96 0.13
CA ASN A 204 -17.25 -12.48 1.21
C ASN A 204 -16.81 -13.88 1.69
N THR A 205 -15.70 -14.38 1.18
CA THR A 205 -15.24 -15.74 1.44
C THR A 205 -13.88 -15.71 2.15
N PRO A 206 -13.74 -16.27 3.37
CA PRO A 206 -12.47 -16.25 4.09
C PRO A 206 -11.27 -16.76 3.29
N GLY A 207 -11.47 -17.77 2.44
CA GLY A 207 -10.42 -18.32 1.59
C GLY A 207 -9.86 -17.35 0.55
N LEU A 208 -10.57 -16.26 0.20
CA LEU A 208 -10.05 -15.22 -0.69
C LEU A 208 -9.06 -14.30 0.02
N LEU A 209 -9.05 -14.30 1.34
CA LEU A 209 -8.18 -13.49 2.18
C LEU A 209 -6.95 -14.26 2.67
N ALA A 210 -6.81 -15.53 2.30
CA ALA A 210 -5.65 -16.33 2.67
C ALA A 210 -4.37 -15.73 2.07
N ALA A 211 -3.27 -15.79 2.84
CA ALA A 211 -2.00 -15.17 2.46
C ALA A 211 -1.43 -15.68 1.13
N ASP A 212 -1.68 -16.94 0.81
CA ASP A 212 -1.26 -17.61 -0.41
C ASP A 212 -2.24 -17.41 -1.58
N ARG A 213 -3.42 -16.84 -1.31
CA ARG A 213 -4.42 -16.63 -2.36
C ARG A 213 -3.94 -15.60 -3.37
N GLU A 214 -4.00 -15.98 -4.62
CA GLU A 214 -3.78 -15.10 -5.76
C GLU A 214 -4.96 -15.19 -6.73
N LEU A 215 -5.22 -14.09 -7.41
CA LEU A 215 -6.12 -14.03 -8.53
C LEU A 215 -5.30 -13.76 -9.78
N ILE A 216 -5.44 -14.59 -10.81
CA ILE A 216 -4.75 -14.42 -12.08
C ILE A 216 -5.76 -13.96 -13.12
N VAL A 217 -5.53 -12.77 -13.65
CA VAL A 217 -6.43 -12.13 -14.62
C VAL A 217 -5.66 -11.49 -15.76
N THR A 218 -6.36 -11.22 -16.86
CA THR A 218 -5.76 -10.49 -17.99
C THR A 218 -5.31 -9.08 -17.56
N PRO A 219 -4.13 -8.60 -18.02
CA PRO A 219 -3.61 -7.27 -17.66
C PRO A 219 -4.47 -6.10 -18.15
N LYS A 220 -5.50 -6.37 -18.94
CA LYS A 220 -6.41 -5.36 -19.53
C LYS A 220 -7.68 -5.13 -18.71
N ILE A 221 -7.91 -5.92 -17.66
CA ILE A 221 -9.06 -5.73 -16.77
C ILE A 221 -8.78 -4.60 -15.80
N ALA A 222 -9.77 -3.75 -15.60
CA ALA A 222 -9.83 -2.73 -14.56
C ALA A 222 -11.23 -2.77 -13.94
N THR A 223 -11.30 -2.84 -12.63
CA THR A 223 -12.54 -2.93 -11.86
C THR A 223 -12.50 -2.02 -10.65
N GLU A 224 -13.66 -1.80 -10.03
CA GLU A 224 -13.82 -0.93 -8.85
C GLU A 224 -13.17 -1.50 -7.56
N ASP A 225 -12.57 -2.67 -7.63
CA ASP A 225 -11.88 -3.36 -6.53
C ASP A 225 -10.46 -3.80 -6.90
N TYR A 226 -9.90 -3.33 -8.04
CA TYR A 226 -8.51 -3.55 -8.45
C TYR A 226 -7.74 -2.24 -8.39
N GLY A 227 -6.72 -2.24 -7.55
CA GLY A 227 -5.76 -1.15 -7.36
C GLY A 227 -4.34 -1.69 -7.32
N PHE A 228 -3.45 -0.98 -6.65
CA PHE A 228 -2.05 -1.40 -6.50
C PHE A 228 -1.35 -0.59 -5.40
N ARG A 229 -0.23 -1.11 -4.92
CA ARG A 229 0.77 -0.31 -4.19
C ARG A 229 2.12 -0.39 -4.89
N CYS A 230 2.98 0.58 -4.62
CA CYS A 230 4.32 0.65 -5.21
C CYS A 230 5.37 0.02 -4.29
N ILE A 231 6.42 -0.51 -4.90
CA ILE A 231 7.73 -0.69 -4.28
C ILE A 231 8.65 0.42 -4.76
N LEU A 232 9.39 1.01 -3.83
CA LEU A 232 10.54 1.85 -4.09
C LEU A 232 11.81 1.00 -3.91
N VAL A 233 12.69 1.03 -4.89
CA VAL A 233 14.02 0.41 -4.83
C VAL A 233 15.04 1.51 -4.65
N LEU A 234 15.71 1.49 -3.50
CA LEU A 234 16.82 2.39 -3.17
C LEU A 234 18.12 1.60 -3.08
N LYS A 235 19.20 2.14 -3.60
CA LYS A 235 20.52 1.61 -3.29
C LYS A 235 20.84 1.84 -1.83
N GLN A 236 21.19 0.79 -1.13
CA GLN A 236 21.77 0.96 0.20
C GLN A 236 23.09 1.74 0.04
N PRO A 237 23.32 2.78 0.85
CA PRO A 237 24.65 3.37 0.91
C PRO A 237 25.63 2.25 1.27
N ALA A 238 26.73 2.17 0.53
CA ALA A 238 27.79 1.19 0.82
C ALA A 238 28.10 1.24 2.32
N GLN A 239 27.96 0.09 3.00
CA GLN A 239 28.36 0.02 4.40
C GLN A 239 29.84 0.37 4.48
N PRO A 240 30.25 1.32 5.33
CA PRO A 240 31.68 1.56 5.54
C PRO A 240 32.29 0.28 6.12
N HIS A 241 33.31 -0.22 5.44
CA HIS A 241 34.11 -1.38 5.87
C HIS A 241 34.89 -1.05 7.14
#